data_e22747c93bed76116c45bd0cb40b0b8f
#
_entry.id   e22747c93bed76116c45bd0cb40b0b8f
#
_cell.length_a   1.000
_cell.length_b   1.000
_cell.length_c   1.000
_cell.angle_alpha   90.00
_cell.angle_beta   90.00
_cell.angle_gamma   90.00
#
_symmetry.space_group_name_H-M   'P 1'
#
loop_
_entity.id
_entity.type
_entity.pdbx_description
1 polymer ?
#
loop_
_entity_poly.entity_id
_entity_poly.type
_entity_poly.pdbx_seq_one_letter_code
_entity_poly.pdbx_strand_id
1 'polypeptide(L)'
;FKLQTINPYLADFHPAAFALIDLSAYHSKYLGKRYLKTEIYSCFSDSHAFVYHENIFMFLHNNYSRAELTALAKEFQLKIIVSDEIEDLFDLPSLYQAAHDALELMTYGQFSCGNVCSVSQLRTPLMLKRLEGNENIIPPKLRELAAHDRKKETQYCETLYTYLICSCSLKKT
;
A
#
# COMPACT_ATOMS: atom_id res chain seq x y z
N PHE A 1 -16.12 0.96 -22.46
CA PHE A 1 -15.41 0.01 -23.32
C PHE A 1 -14.27 -0.59 -22.50
N LYS A 2 -14.26 -1.91 -22.28
CA LYS A 2 -13.16 -2.60 -21.58
C LYS A 2 -12.00 -2.85 -22.55
N LEU A 3 -10.77 -2.76 -22.08
CA LEU A 3 -9.58 -2.97 -22.90
C LEU A 3 -9.58 -4.35 -23.57
N GLN A 4 -10.09 -5.38 -22.87
CA GLN A 4 -10.27 -6.74 -23.40
C GLN A 4 -11.18 -6.79 -24.64
N THR A 5 -12.14 -5.88 -24.75
CA THR A 5 -13.06 -5.80 -25.90
C THR A 5 -12.35 -5.22 -27.14
N ILE A 6 -11.33 -4.41 -26.93
CA ILE A 6 -10.57 -3.77 -28.00
C ILE A 6 -9.41 -4.64 -28.48
N ASN A 7 -8.79 -5.38 -27.56
CA ASN A 7 -7.64 -6.24 -27.86
C ASN A 7 -7.98 -7.73 -27.66
N PRO A 8 -8.12 -8.50 -28.75
CA PRO A 8 -8.46 -9.92 -28.65
C PRO A 8 -7.47 -10.77 -27.86
N TYR A 9 -6.20 -10.35 -27.78
CA TYR A 9 -5.17 -11.07 -27.00
C TYR A 9 -5.36 -10.92 -25.49
N LEU A 10 -6.20 -9.99 -25.04
CA LEU A 10 -6.54 -9.77 -23.65
C LEU A 10 -7.95 -10.28 -23.31
N ALA A 11 -8.64 -10.93 -24.25
CA ALA A 11 -10.03 -11.36 -24.04
C ALA A 11 -10.20 -12.25 -22.80
N ASP A 12 -9.25 -13.17 -22.59
CA ASP A 12 -9.26 -14.13 -21.48
C ASP A 12 -8.42 -13.68 -20.27
N PHE A 13 -7.86 -12.46 -20.32
CA PHE A 13 -7.02 -11.94 -19.25
C PHE A 13 -7.87 -11.11 -18.25
N HIS A 14 -8.26 -11.75 -17.16
CA HIS A 14 -9.10 -11.16 -16.10
C HIS A 14 -8.43 -11.29 -14.74
N PRO A 15 -7.36 -10.52 -14.46
CA PRO A 15 -6.76 -10.50 -13.14
C PRO A 15 -7.71 -9.85 -12.13
N ALA A 16 -7.78 -10.41 -10.92
CA ALA A 16 -8.60 -9.85 -9.85
C ALA A 16 -7.96 -8.60 -9.22
N ALA A 17 -6.65 -8.65 -9.06
CA ALA A 17 -5.84 -7.60 -8.46
C ALA A 17 -4.39 -7.73 -8.95
N PHE A 18 -3.49 -6.93 -8.44
CA PHE A 18 -2.06 -7.18 -8.55
C PHE A 18 -1.36 -7.00 -7.21
N ALA A 19 -0.20 -7.62 -7.05
CA ALA A 19 0.73 -7.38 -5.97
C ALA A 19 1.92 -6.58 -6.48
N LEU A 20 2.33 -5.57 -5.70
CA LEU A 20 3.56 -4.83 -5.89
C LEU A 20 4.53 -5.23 -4.77
N ILE A 21 5.69 -5.78 -5.15
CA ILE A 21 6.68 -6.34 -4.22
C ILE A 21 7.91 -5.45 -4.25
N ASP A 22 8.24 -4.87 -3.09
CA ASP A 22 9.40 -4.00 -2.93
C ASP A 22 10.71 -4.82 -2.94
N LEU A 23 11.61 -4.45 -3.83
CA LEU A 23 12.94 -5.03 -3.93
C LEU A 23 14.03 -4.17 -3.30
N SER A 24 13.69 -3.00 -2.74
CA SER A 24 14.68 -2.06 -2.19
C SER A 24 15.42 -2.64 -0.98
N ALA A 25 14.72 -3.40 -0.14
CA ALA A 25 15.29 -4.07 1.03
C ALA A 25 15.85 -5.48 0.71
N TYR A 26 15.71 -5.98 -0.52
CA TYR A 26 16.18 -7.29 -0.91
C TYR A 26 17.70 -7.27 -1.13
N HIS A 27 18.45 -7.59 -0.11
CA HIS A 27 19.90 -7.70 -0.11
C HIS A 27 20.34 -9.15 0.10
N SER A 28 20.08 -10.02 -0.84
CA SER A 28 20.70 -11.33 -0.81
C SER A 28 22.10 -11.28 -1.39
N LYS A 29 23.11 -11.64 -0.60
CA LYS A 29 24.50 -11.77 -1.05
C LYS A 29 24.69 -12.91 -2.06
N TYR A 30 23.77 -13.88 -2.09
CA TYR A 30 23.90 -15.11 -2.84
C TYR A 30 22.88 -15.32 -3.94
N LEU A 31 21.73 -14.64 -3.87
CA LEU A 31 20.59 -14.86 -4.74
C LEU A 31 20.17 -13.54 -5.39
N GLY A 32 20.37 -13.42 -6.68
CA GLY A 32 19.98 -12.21 -7.43
C GLY A 32 18.47 -12.05 -7.57
N LYS A 33 18.02 -10.84 -7.97
CA LYS A 33 16.60 -10.52 -8.27
C LYS A 33 15.94 -11.53 -9.23
N ARG A 34 16.74 -12.20 -10.09
CA ARG A 34 16.25 -13.25 -11.00
C ARG A 34 15.82 -14.52 -10.26
N TYR A 35 16.53 -14.90 -9.20
CA TYR A 35 16.18 -16.05 -8.38
C TYR A 35 14.84 -15.80 -7.68
N LEU A 36 14.68 -14.65 -7.02
CA LEU A 36 13.43 -14.30 -6.38
C LEU A 36 12.25 -14.33 -7.36
N LYS A 37 12.45 -13.85 -8.59
CA LYS A 37 11.43 -13.97 -9.64
C LYS A 37 11.08 -15.42 -9.94
N THR A 38 12.07 -16.32 -9.99
CA THR A 38 11.86 -17.75 -10.22
C THR A 38 11.08 -18.40 -9.08
N GLU A 39 11.41 -18.05 -7.83
CA GLU A 39 10.66 -18.51 -6.64
C GLU A 39 9.21 -18.01 -6.65
N ILE A 40 8.99 -16.75 -7.01
CA ILE A 40 7.63 -16.20 -7.17
C ILE A 40 6.86 -17.00 -8.22
N TYR A 41 7.46 -17.32 -9.37
CA TYR A 41 6.80 -18.13 -10.38
C TYR A 41 6.55 -19.57 -9.92
N SER A 42 7.40 -20.14 -9.08
CA SER A 42 7.17 -21.48 -8.53
C SER A 42 6.02 -21.53 -7.54
N CYS A 43 5.89 -20.47 -6.72
CA CYS A 43 4.80 -20.35 -5.74
C CYS A 43 3.46 -19.93 -6.38
N PHE A 44 3.51 -19.16 -7.46
CA PHE A 44 2.34 -18.58 -8.14
C PHE A 44 2.37 -18.88 -9.63
N SER A 45 2.29 -20.16 -9.98
CA SER A 45 2.43 -20.68 -11.35
C SER A 45 1.48 -20.03 -12.37
N ASP A 46 0.29 -19.67 -11.92
CA ASP A 46 -0.74 -19.04 -12.76
C ASP A 46 -0.66 -17.51 -12.81
N SER A 47 0.32 -16.92 -12.11
CA SER A 47 0.47 -15.48 -12.07
C SER A 47 1.48 -14.95 -13.09
N HIS A 48 1.19 -13.80 -13.67
CA HIS A 48 2.13 -13.09 -14.53
C HIS A 48 2.90 -12.06 -13.69
N ALA A 49 4.21 -12.27 -13.53
CA ALA A 49 5.08 -11.37 -12.78
C ALA A 49 6.20 -10.82 -13.66
N PHE A 50 6.53 -9.53 -13.49
CA PHE A 50 7.63 -8.86 -14.18
C PHE A 50 8.24 -7.77 -13.29
N VAL A 51 9.47 -7.38 -13.59
CA VAL A 51 10.14 -6.28 -12.89
C VAL A 51 9.72 -4.96 -13.55
N TYR A 52 9.22 -4.04 -12.73
CA TYR A 52 8.81 -2.72 -13.15
C TYR A 52 9.21 -1.68 -12.09
N HIS A 53 9.95 -0.64 -12.48
CA HIS A 53 10.46 0.40 -11.58
C HIS A 53 11.07 -0.15 -10.28
N GLU A 54 12.00 -1.10 -10.43
CA GLU A 54 12.70 -1.78 -9.32
C GLU A 54 11.84 -2.63 -8.38
N ASN A 55 10.56 -2.73 -8.64
CA ASN A 55 9.62 -3.61 -7.94
C ASN A 55 9.27 -4.82 -8.80
N ILE A 56 8.76 -5.90 -8.20
CA ILE A 56 8.07 -6.95 -8.94
C ILE A 56 6.59 -6.60 -8.94
N PHE A 57 6.05 -6.48 -10.14
CA PHE A 57 4.62 -6.38 -10.38
C PHE A 57 4.09 -7.78 -10.73
N MET A 58 3.08 -8.25 -10.01
CA MET A 58 2.52 -9.59 -10.19
C MET A 58 0.99 -9.51 -10.24
N PHE A 59 0.39 -9.97 -11.34
CA PHE A 59 -1.07 -10.10 -11.41
C PHE A 59 -1.54 -11.27 -10.56
N LEU A 60 -2.67 -11.07 -9.88
CA LEU A 60 -3.31 -12.05 -9.01
C LEU A 60 -4.66 -12.45 -9.59
N HIS A 61 -4.95 -13.75 -9.58
CA HIS A 61 -6.25 -14.29 -9.92
C HIS A 61 -7.17 -14.35 -8.69
N ASN A 62 -8.47 -14.58 -8.89
CA ASN A 62 -9.47 -14.59 -7.83
C ASN A 62 -9.20 -15.57 -6.68
N ASN A 63 -8.44 -16.62 -6.94
CA ASN A 63 -8.09 -17.67 -5.99
C ASN A 63 -6.72 -17.50 -5.33
N TYR A 64 -6.08 -16.33 -5.46
CA TYR A 64 -4.77 -16.12 -4.83
C TYR A 64 -4.83 -16.27 -3.31
N SER A 65 -3.80 -16.86 -2.74
CA SER A 65 -3.69 -17.08 -1.30
C SER A 65 -2.90 -15.95 -0.63
N ARG A 66 -3.57 -15.17 0.23
CA ARG A 66 -2.88 -14.17 1.05
C ARG A 66 -1.89 -14.81 2.03
N ALA A 67 -2.14 -16.07 2.45
CA ALA A 67 -1.23 -16.79 3.32
C ALA A 67 0.10 -17.10 2.62
N GLU A 68 0.04 -17.48 1.34
CA GLU A 68 1.24 -17.72 0.51
C GLU A 68 2.04 -16.44 0.28
N LEU A 69 1.37 -15.32 -0.02
CA LEU A 69 2.03 -14.01 -0.11
C LEU A 69 2.71 -13.64 1.22
N THR A 70 2.07 -13.94 2.35
CA THR A 70 2.63 -13.66 3.67
C THR A 70 3.83 -14.57 3.99
N ALA A 71 3.78 -15.84 3.58
CA ALA A 71 4.90 -16.77 3.72
C ALA A 71 6.10 -16.31 2.90
N LEU A 72 5.88 -15.97 1.62
CA LEU A 72 6.88 -15.40 0.72
C LEU A 72 7.51 -14.13 1.31
N ALA A 73 6.67 -13.21 1.78
CA ALA A 73 7.13 -11.94 2.35
C ALA A 73 7.99 -12.13 3.60
N LYS A 74 7.69 -13.13 4.43
CA LYS A 74 8.48 -13.46 5.62
C LYS A 74 9.80 -14.12 5.25
N GLU A 75 9.77 -15.07 4.34
CA GLU A 75 10.95 -15.83 3.91
C GLU A 75 12.02 -14.94 3.31
N PHE A 76 11.62 -14.02 2.43
CA PHE A 76 12.53 -13.12 1.73
C PHE A 76 12.61 -11.71 2.34
N GLN A 77 11.96 -11.47 3.48
CA GLN A 77 11.90 -10.17 4.16
C GLN A 77 11.39 -9.04 3.24
N LEU A 78 10.41 -9.36 2.41
CA LEU A 78 9.85 -8.43 1.43
C LEU A 78 8.66 -7.68 2.02
N LYS A 79 8.40 -6.48 1.47
CA LYS A 79 7.16 -5.75 1.63
C LYS A 79 6.30 -5.92 0.40
N ILE A 80 5.03 -6.25 0.58
CA ILE A 80 4.09 -6.53 -0.50
C ILE A 80 2.82 -5.71 -0.28
N ILE A 81 2.43 -4.97 -1.29
CA ILE A 81 1.13 -4.30 -1.35
C ILE A 81 0.26 -5.01 -2.38
N VAL A 82 -0.96 -5.32 -1.99
CA VAL A 82 -2.01 -5.82 -2.88
C VAL A 82 -2.90 -4.65 -3.27
N SER A 83 -3.13 -4.47 -4.57
CA SER A 83 -4.02 -3.42 -5.09
C SER A 83 -5.48 -3.61 -4.66
N ASP A 84 -6.30 -2.61 -4.89
CA ASP A 84 -7.75 -2.79 -4.96
C ASP A 84 -8.10 -3.63 -6.20
N GLU A 85 -9.36 -4.10 -6.28
CA GLU A 85 -9.84 -4.95 -7.38
C GLU A 85 -9.73 -4.25 -8.74
N ILE A 86 -9.36 -5.02 -9.76
CA ILE A 86 -9.25 -4.53 -11.14
C ILE A 86 -10.58 -4.80 -11.84
N GLU A 87 -11.41 -3.77 -11.99
CA GLU A 87 -12.66 -3.84 -12.75
C GLU A 87 -12.41 -3.64 -14.26
N ASP A 88 -11.47 -2.77 -14.59
CA ASP A 88 -11.03 -2.48 -15.95
C ASP A 88 -9.50 -2.32 -16.00
N LEU A 89 -8.87 -2.87 -17.05
CA LEU A 89 -7.42 -2.72 -17.26
C LEU A 89 -7.00 -1.26 -17.55
N PHE A 90 -7.92 -0.40 -17.97
CA PHE A 90 -7.65 1.04 -18.10
C PHE A 90 -7.39 1.72 -16.74
N ASP A 91 -7.84 1.14 -15.64
CA ASP A 91 -7.64 1.67 -14.29
C ASP A 91 -6.25 1.31 -13.73
N LEU A 92 -5.50 0.42 -14.39
CA LEU A 92 -4.17 -0.02 -13.93
C LEU A 92 -3.22 1.12 -13.58
N PRO A 93 -3.12 2.23 -14.35
CA PRO A 93 -2.21 3.32 -13.98
C PRO A 93 -2.58 3.98 -12.65
N SER A 94 -3.88 4.18 -12.38
CA SER A 94 -4.36 4.79 -11.13
C SER A 94 -4.22 3.84 -9.95
N LEU A 95 -4.53 2.55 -10.15
CA LEU A 95 -4.34 1.49 -9.14
C LEU A 95 -2.85 1.30 -8.82
N TYR A 96 -1.98 1.33 -9.85
CA TYR A 96 -0.53 1.27 -9.66
C TYR A 96 -0.02 2.44 -8.83
N GLN A 97 -0.43 3.67 -9.13
CA GLN A 97 -0.02 4.84 -8.37
C GLN A 97 -0.45 4.73 -6.90
N ALA A 98 -1.70 4.29 -6.64
CA ALA A 98 -2.18 4.08 -5.28
C ALA A 98 -1.41 2.98 -4.54
N ALA A 99 -1.07 1.87 -5.22
CA ALA A 99 -0.26 0.79 -4.66
C ALA A 99 1.19 1.23 -4.41
N HIS A 100 1.77 2.02 -5.29
CA HIS A 100 3.12 2.58 -5.14
C HIS A 100 3.18 3.53 -3.94
N ASP A 101 2.24 4.48 -3.82
CA ASP A 101 2.13 5.38 -2.68
C ASP A 101 1.96 4.61 -1.36
N ALA A 102 1.18 3.51 -1.39
CA ALA A 102 0.98 2.62 -0.24
C ALA A 102 2.27 1.86 0.13
N LEU A 103 3.03 1.40 -0.86
CA LEU A 103 4.31 0.72 -0.64
C LEU A 103 5.34 1.68 -0.04
N GLU A 104 5.40 2.92 -0.51
CA GLU A 104 6.23 3.96 0.09
C GLU A 104 5.86 4.23 1.55
N LEU A 105 4.57 4.38 1.86
CA LEU A 105 4.10 4.54 3.25
C LEU A 105 4.51 3.37 4.13
N MET A 106 4.40 2.14 3.61
CA MET A 106 4.79 0.92 4.31
C MET A 106 6.30 0.84 4.52
N THR A 107 7.09 1.37 3.59
CA THR A 107 8.55 1.29 3.62
C THR A 107 9.16 2.38 4.49
N TYR A 108 8.67 3.61 4.38
CA TYR A 108 9.25 4.78 5.04
C TYR A 108 8.34 5.41 6.11
N GLY A 109 7.09 4.96 6.20
CA GLY A 109 6.12 5.50 7.15
C GLY A 109 6.25 4.91 8.55
N GLN A 110 5.68 5.61 9.53
CA GLN A 110 5.61 5.17 10.93
C GLN A 110 4.48 4.16 11.20
N PHE A 111 3.83 3.67 10.14
CA PHE A 111 2.69 2.77 10.29
C PHE A 111 3.16 1.33 10.45
N SER A 112 2.81 0.74 11.60
CA SER A 112 3.05 -0.68 11.87
C SER A 112 1.99 -1.51 11.13
N CYS A 113 2.24 -1.81 9.88
CA CYS A 113 1.52 -2.84 9.14
C CYS A 113 2.43 -4.05 8.94
N GLY A 114 1.86 -5.23 8.77
CA GLY A 114 2.63 -6.45 8.50
C GLY A 114 3.39 -6.36 7.16
N ASN A 115 4.11 -7.42 6.81
CA ASN A 115 4.86 -7.47 5.55
C ASN A 115 3.96 -7.48 4.29
N VAL A 116 2.69 -7.84 4.44
CA VAL A 116 1.69 -7.85 3.35
C VAL A 116 0.50 -7.01 3.78
N CYS A 117 0.22 -5.93 3.04
CA CYS A 117 -0.94 -5.06 3.24
C CYS A 117 -1.71 -4.89 1.93
N SER A 118 -2.96 -4.44 2.02
CA SER A 118 -3.71 -3.98 0.84
C SER A 118 -3.80 -2.45 0.83
N VAL A 119 -3.99 -1.88 -0.37
CA VAL A 119 -4.22 -0.43 -0.53
C VAL A 119 -5.40 0.03 0.33
N SER A 120 -6.48 -0.78 0.38
CA SER A 120 -7.66 -0.49 1.20
C SER A 120 -7.35 -0.35 2.70
N GLN A 121 -6.42 -1.14 3.25
CA GLN A 121 -5.99 -1.03 4.65
C GLN A 121 -5.20 0.26 4.94
N LEU A 122 -4.52 0.81 3.94
CA LEU A 122 -3.72 2.03 4.05
C LEU A 122 -4.44 3.27 3.48
N ARG A 123 -5.74 3.15 3.14
CA ARG A 123 -6.50 4.25 2.50
C ARG A 123 -6.50 5.53 3.34
N THR A 124 -6.74 5.43 4.65
CA THR A 124 -6.72 6.60 5.55
C THR A 124 -5.34 7.26 5.64
N PRO A 125 -4.24 6.53 5.94
CA PRO A 125 -2.90 7.10 5.87
C PRO A 125 -2.54 7.71 4.51
N LEU A 126 -2.95 7.08 3.41
CA LEU A 126 -2.73 7.61 2.06
C LEU A 126 -3.46 8.95 1.84
N MET A 127 -4.70 9.04 2.29
CA MET A 127 -5.45 10.30 2.24
C MET A 127 -4.76 11.38 3.06
N LEU A 128 -4.32 11.07 4.28
CA LEU A 128 -3.60 12.01 5.14
C LEU A 128 -2.29 12.49 4.50
N LYS A 129 -1.51 11.57 3.90
CA LYS A 129 -0.27 11.93 3.19
C LYS A 129 -0.54 12.91 2.04
N ARG A 130 -1.63 12.72 1.29
CA ARG A 130 -2.03 13.63 0.20
C ARG A 130 -2.47 15.00 0.69
N LEU A 131 -2.87 15.11 1.95
CA LEU A 131 -3.23 16.37 2.60
C LEU A 131 -2.03 17.08 3.23
N GLU A 132 -0.89 16.41 3.38
CA GLU A 132 0.34 17.02 3.89
C GLU A 132 0.74 18.24 3.05
N GLY A 133 1.05 19.34 3.73
CA GLY A 133 1.42 20.60 3.08
C GLY A 133 0.23 21.45 2.59
N ASN A 134 -1.00 20.95 2.67
CA ASN A 134 -2.19 21.74 2.32
C ASN A 134 -2.88 22.33 3.57
N GLU A 135 -2.29 23.39 4.11
CA GLU A 135 -2.81 24.04 5.33
C GLU A 135 -4.25 24.56 5.19
N ASN A 136 -4.73 24.77 3.94
CA ASN A 136 -6.08 25.28 3.72
C ASN A 136 -7.18 24.27 4.06
N ILE A 137 -6.84 22.97 4.12
CA ILE A 137 -7.79 21.90 4.48
C ILE A 137 -7.95 21.78 5.99
N ILE A 138 -6.98 22.29 6.78
CA ILE A 138 -7.02 22.24 8.23
C ILE A 138 -8.06 23.26 8.72
N PRO A 139 -9.08 22.82 9.50
CA PRO A 139 -10.05 23.73 10.06
C PRO A 139 -9.39 24.86 10.83
N PRO A 140 -9.87 26.13 10.70
CA PRO A 140 -9.25 27.28 11.36
C PRO A 140 -9.05 27.09 12.86
N LYS A 141 -10.04 26.49 13.55
CA LYS A 141 -9.95 26.20 14.98
C LYS A 141 -8.82 25.24 15.38
N LEU A 142 -8.48 24.27 14.52
CA LEU A 142 -7.33 23.39 14.77
C LEU A 142 -6.00 24.13 14.58
N ARG A 143 -5.93 25.07 13.63
CA ARG A 143 -4.77 25.96 13.47
C ARG A 143 -4.58 26.86 14.69
N GLU A 144 -5.67 27.43 15.21
CA GLU A 144 -5.65 28.25 16.45
C GLU A 144 -5.19 27.41 17.64
N LEU A 145 -5.68 26.16 17.76
CA LEU A 145 -5.26 25.24 18.83
C LEU A 145 -3.77 24.92 18.76
N ALA A 146 -3.27 24.59 17.57
CA ALA A 146 -1.84 24.33 17.35
C ALA A 146 -0.97 25.56 17.61
N ALA A 147 -1.45 26.76 17.25
CA ALA A 147 -0.77 28.01 17.56
C ALA A 147 -0.76 28.30 19.07
N HIS A 148 -1.86 27.99 19.77
CA HIS A 148 -1.94 28.09 21.22
C HIS A 148 -0.95 27.16 21.91
N ASP A 149 -0.90 25.87 21.48
CA ASP A 149 0.03 24.88 22.03
C ASP A 149 1.49 25.35 21.90
N ARG A 150 1.88 25.84 20.72
CA ARG A 150 3.22 26.40 20.51
C ARG A 150 3.54 27.60 21.40
N LYS A 151 2.54 28.47 21.64
CA LYS A 151 2.73 29.70 22.43
C LYS A 151 2.75 29.43 23.93
N LYS A 152 2.00 28.43 24.37
CA LYS A 152 1.77 28.15 25.82
C LYS A 152 2.45 26.88 26.29
N GLU A 153 3.17 26.17 25.38
CA GLU A 153 3.80 24.86 25.63
C GLU A 153 2.81 23.83 26.19
N THR A 154 1.58 23.86 25.65
CA THR A 154 0.51 22.92 26.01
C THR A 154 0.43 21.77 24.98
N GLN A 155 -0.33 20.71 25.28
CA GLN A 155 -0.47 19.50 24.45
C GLN A 155 -1.94 19.21 24.11
N TYR A 156 -2.72 20.24 23.83
CA TYR A 156 -4.14 20.06 23.51
C TYR A 156 -4.36 19.35 22.18
N CYS A 157 -3.50 19.57 21.19
CA CYS A 157 -3.57 18.84 19.92
C CYS A 157 -3.34 17.34 20.13
N GLU A 158 -2.38 16.96 20.96
CA GLU A 158 -2.10 15.57 21.30
C GLU A 158 -3.24 14.94 22.10
N THR A 159 -3.80 15.67 23.05
CA THR A 159 -4.96 15.24 23.81
C THR A 159 -6.17 15.02 22.91
N LEU A 160 -6.42 15.94 21.96
CA LEU A 160 -7.50 15.80 20.98
C LEU A 160 -7.28 14.59 20.08
N TYR A 161 -6.05 14.38 19.60
CA TYR A 161 -5.68 13.22 18.80
C TYR A 161 -5.94 11.92 19.55
N THR A 162 -5.47 11.82 20.79
CA THR A 162 -5.68 10.65 21.65
C THR A 162 -7.17 10.41 21.90
N TYR A 163 -7.94 11.46 22.17
CA TYR A 163 -9.38 11.38 22.35
C TYR A 163 -10.09 10.79 21.11
N LEU A 164 -9.72 11.25 19.92
CA LEU A 164 -10.28 10.75 18.66
C LEU A 164 -9.93 9.28 18.41
N ILE A 165 -8.68 8.89 18.65
CA ILE A 165 -8.24 7.48 18.52
C ILE A 165 -8.97 6.59 19.52
N CYS A 166 -9.20 7.07 20.74
CA CYS A 166 -9.94 6.33 21.75
C CYS A 166 -11.47 6.34 21.50
N SER A 167 -11.91 6.57 20.26
CA SER A 167 -13.33 6.60 19.88
C SER A 167 -14.15 7.59 20.71
N CYS A 168 -13.59 8.77 20.99
CA CYS A 168 -14.18 9.84 21.77
C CYS A 168 -14.52 9.44 23.22
N SER A 169 -13.74 8.53 23.81
CA SER A 169 -13.92 8.06 25.19
C SER A 169 -12.99 8.78 26.16
N LEU A 170 -13.50 9.69 26.96
CA LEU A 170 -12.74 10.40 28.01
C LEU A 170 -12.11 9.47 29.08
N LYS A 171 -12.65 8.24 29.23
CA LYS A 171 -12.08 7.26 30.18
C LYS A 171 -10.83 6.55 29.67
N LYS A 172 -10.57 6.62 28.36
CA LYS A 172 -9.44 5.97 27.69
C LYS A 172 -8.38 6.97 27.22
N THR A 173 -8.71 8.27 27.24
CA THR A 173 -7.79 9.37 26.93
C THR A 173 -6.99 9.76 28.14
#